data_e85b3010547392711ee1dcdc2dadd838
#
_entry.id   e85b3010547392711ee1dcdc2dadd838
#
_cell.length_a   1.000
_cell.length_b   1.000
_cell.length_c   1.000
_cell.angle_alpha   90.00
_cell.angle_beta   90.00
_cell.angle_gamma   90.00
#
_symmetry.space_group_name_H-M   'P 1'
#
loop_
_entity.id
_entity.type
_entity.pdbx_description
1 polymer ?
#
loop_
_entity_poly.entity_id
_entity_poly.type
_entity_poly.pdbx_seq_one_letter_code
_entity_poly.pdbx_strand_id
1 'polypeptide(L)'
;MNDGVNKIDTEIQNQLRGPAATYESIDTVVDREQAVCYPTEFLNSLESPGMPPHRLVLKVGSLIMLLRNMDPPKLCIGTRLCVKNLMPNVIEAAILTGKAKGDYVSIPRIPMIPMDMPFDFKRLQFPVRLAFAITINKGQSLRVAGINLETPCFSHSQLYVACSRVGTLKQLYIHAPDGKTRNIVYPNALC
;
A
#
# COMPACT_ATOMS: atom_id res chain seq x y z
N MET A 1 -3.09 9.28 8.18
CA MET A 1 -2.29 8.19 7.58
C MET A 1 -2.43 6.93 8.41
N ASN A 2 -2.35 5.73 7.82
CA ASN A 2 -2.53 4.50 8.59
C ASN A 2 -1.17 4.00 9.13
N ASP A 3 -0.70 4.63 10.18
CA ASP A 3 0.58 4.31 10.81
C ASP A 3 0.67 2.84 11.24
N GLY A 4 -0.46 2.27 11.68
CA GLY A 4 -0.56 0.84 12.01
C GLY A 4 -0.31 -0.09 10.81
N VAL A 5 -0.77 0.27 9.61
CA VAL A 5 -0.52 -0.53 8.38
C VAL A 5 0.96 -0.47 8.01
N ASN A 6 1.56 0.72 8.03
CA ASN A 6 2.97 0.91 7.70
C ASN A 6 3.89 0.17 8.70
N LYS A 7 3.52 0.16 9.99
CA LYS A 7 4.24 -0.58 11.03
C LYS A 7 4.22 -2.09 10.73
N ILE A 8 3.05 -2.66 10.49
CA ILE A 8 2.89 -4.09 10.17
C ILE A 8 3.63 -4.44 8.87
N ASP A 9 3.51 -3.61 7.83
CA ASP A 9 4.23 -3.79 6.56
C ASP A 9 5.73 -3.87 6.78
N THR A 10 6.29 -2.98 7.61
CA THR A 10 7.71 -2.94 7.93
C THR A 10 8.13 -4.15 8.76
N GLU A 11 7.35 -4.53 9.76
CA GLU A 11 7.63 -5.68 10.63
C GLU A 11 7.66 -6.99 9.82
N ILE A 12 6.69 -7.21 8.93
CA ILE A 12 6.65 -8.40 8.07
C ILE A 12 7.81 -8.38 7.07
N GLN A 13 8.10 -7.22 6.47
CA GLN A 13 9.22 -7.09 5.53
C GLN A 13 10.56 -7.40 6.21
N ASN A 14 10.74 -7.01 7.48
CA ASN A 14 11.97 -7.28 8.22
C ASN A 14 12.20 -8.78 8.44
N GLN A 15 11.15 -9.59 8.46
CA GLN A 15 11.25 -11.05 8.56
C GLN A 15 11.69 -11.71 7.24
N LEU A 16 11.60 -11.01 6.11
CA LEU A 16 12.11 -11.52 4.83
C LEU A 16 13.64 -11.58 4.87
N ARG A 17 14.17 -12.67 4.34
CA ARG A 17 15.63 -12.87 4.18
C ARG A 17 16.17 -12.02 3.04
N GLY A 18 17.45 -11.69 3.12
CA GLY A 18 18.19 -10.97 2.08
C GLY A 18 18.31 -9.46 2.33
N PRO A 19 19.12 -8.79 1.51
CA PRO A 19 19.38 -7.37 1.64
C PRO A 19 18.16 -6.55 1.24
N ALA A 20 18.00 -5.39 1.87
CA ALA A 20 17.02 -4.39 1.47
C ALA A 20 17.62 -3.46 0.42
N ALA A 21 16.87 -3.17 -0.63
CA ALA A 21 17.15 -2.10 -1.57
C ALA A 21 16.33 -0.87 -1.18
N THR A 22 16.97 0.28 -1.13
CA THR A 22 16.34 1.57 -0.84
C THR A 22 16.32 2.40 -2.10
N TYR A 23 15.13 2.92 -2.44
CA TYR A 23 14.90 3.77 -3.60
C TYR A 23 14.38 5.12 -3.14
N GLU A 24 15.13 6.17 -3.40
CA GLU A 24 14.70 7.54 -3.15
C GLU A 24 14.06 8.13 -4.40
N SER A 25 12.99 8.89 -4.23
CA SER A 25 12.34 9.59 -5.33
C SER A 25 13.14 10.83 -5.74
N ILE A 26 12.94 11.26 -6.98
CA ILE A 26 13.37 12.56 -7.46
C ILE A 26 12.13 13.43 -7.51
N ASP A 27 12.08 14.43 -6.63
CA ASP A 27 10.94 15.33 -6.48
C ASP A 27 11.30 16.71 -7.07
N THR A 28 10.43 17.23 -7.92
CA THR A 28 10.64 18.54 -8.58
C THR A 28 9.33 19.29 -8.65
N VAL A 29 9.37 20.60 -8.46
CA VAL A 29 8.21 21.47 -8.72
C VAL A 29 8.00 21.57 -10.24
N VAL A 30 6.75 21.58 -10.68
CA VAL A 30 6.41 21.67 -12.11
C VAL A 30 6.69 23.08 -12.61
N ASP A 31 6.32 24.11 -11.84
CA ASP A 31 6.58 25.51 -12.15
C ASP A 31 7.95 25.93 -11.60
N ARG A 32 8.85 26.35 -12.49
CA ARG A 32 10.20 26.78 -12.14
C ARG A 32 10.25 28.02 -11.25
N GLU A 33 9.28 28.91 -11.35
CA GLU A 33 9.21 30.12 -10.52
C GLU A 33 8.89 29.77 -9.07
N GLN A 34 8.15 28.70 -8.84
CA GLN A 34 7.82 28.20 -7.50
C GLN A 34 8.94 27.34 -6.88
N ALA A 35 9.95 26.95 -7.64
CA ALA A 35 11.05 26.12 -7.13
C ALA A 35 11.82 26.76 -5.96
N VAL A 36 11.87 28.09 -5.92
CA VAL A 36 12.50 28.85 -4.81
C VAL A 36 11.67 28.74 -3.52
N CYS A 37 10.34 28.59 -3.64
CA CYS A 37 9.43 28.55 -2.50
C CYS A 37 9.34 27.15 -1.87
N TYR A 38 9.66 26.09 -2.61
CA TYR A 38 9.52 24.71 -2.17
C TYR A 38 10.84 23.95 -2.28
N PRO A 39 11.67 23.97 -1.22
CA PRO A 39 12.93 23.20 -1.18
C PRO A 39 12.70 21.70 -1.38
N THR A 40 13.68 21.01 -1.96
CA THR A 40 13.59 19.56 -2.25
C THR A 40 13.32 18.75 -0.99
N GLU A 41 13.91 19.13 0.14
CA GLU A 41 13.69 18.46 1.44
C GLU A 41 12.21 18.52 1.87
N PHE A 42 11.57 19.66 1.63
CA PHE A 42 10.14 19.81 1.88
C PHE A 42 9.33 18.90 0.97
N LEU A 43 9.62 18.87 -0.34
CA LEU A 43 8.93 17.99 -1.29
C LEU A 43 9.10 16.52 -0.91
N ASN A 44 10.30 16.11 -0.49
CA ASN A 44 10.60 14.75 -0.06
C ASN A 44 9.82 14.32 1.19
N SER A 45 9.51 15.28 2.07
CA SER A 45 8.72 15.02 3.29
C SER A 45 7.22 14.86 3.04
N LEU A 46 6.74 15.22 1.85
CA LEU A 46 5.32 15.18 1.53
C LEU A 46 4.81 13.75 1.33
N GLU A 47 3.74 13.43 2.02
CA GLU A 47 3.03 12.17 1.93
C GLU A 47 1.61 12.42 1.43
N SER A 48 1.41 12.30 0.12
CA SER A 48 0.09 12.47 -0.51
C SER A 48 -0.61 11.12 -0.72
N PRO A 49 -1.94 11.07 -0.54
CA PRO A 49 -2.72 9.88 -0.85
C PRO A 49 -2.49 9.40 -2.29
N GLY A 50 -2.30 8.10 -2.48
CA GLY A 50 -2.08 7.52 -3.80
C GLY A 50 -0.69 7.77 -4.41
N MET A 51 0.23 8.39 -3.66
CA MET A 51 1.64 8.52 -4.05
C MET A 51 2.50 7.47 -3.34
N PRO A 52 3.58 7.01 -3.97
CA PRO A 52 4.59 6.23 -3.29
C PRO A 52 5.37 7.09 -2.29
N PRO A 53 5.96 6.50 -1.24
CA PRO A 53 6.81 7.25 -0.32
C PRO A 53 8.07 7.77 -1.04
N HIS A 54 8.63 8.88 -0.56
CA HIS A 54 9.93 9.35 -1.03
C HIS A 54 10.98 8.24 -0.89
N ARG A 55 11.07 7.64 0.27
CA ARG A 55 11.98 6.52 0.56
C ARG A 55 11.23 5.20 0.53
N LEU A 56 11.38 4.45 -0.55
CA LEU A 56 10.81 3.13 -0.75
C LEU A 56 11.85 2.06 -0.44
N VAL A 57 11.63 1.27 0.59
CA VAL A 57 12.52 0.16 0.98
C VAL A 57 11.85 -1.14 0.59
N LEU A 58 12.54 -1.99 -0.16
CA LEU A 58 12.03 -3.28 -0.64
C LEU A 58 13.05 -4.39 -0.47
N LYS A 59 12.57 -5.62 -0.30
CA LYS A 59 13.35 -6.86 -0.36
C LYS A 59 12.77 -7.80 -1.41
N VAL A 60 13.55 -8.71 -1.92
CA VAL A 60 13.01 -9.82 -2.73
C VAL A 60 12.00 -10.59 -1.89
N GLY A 61 10.83 -10.89 -2.46
CA GLY A 61 9.70 -11.47 -1.74
C GLY A 61 8.72 -10.45 -1.14
N SER A 62 9.04 -9.15 -1.14
CA SER A 62 8.10 -8.13 -0.68
C SER A 62 6.80 -8.18 -1.48
N LEU A 63 5.68 -8.09 -0.78
CA LEU A 63 4.38 -7.88 -1.39
C LEU A 63 4.19 -6.39 -1.62
N ILE A 64 3.89 -6.03 -2.86
CA ILE A 64 3.65 -4.65 -3.27
C ILE A 64 2.33 -4.52 -4.00
N MET A 65 1.79 -3.31 -4.04
CA MET A 65 0.55 -2.97 -4.74
C MET A 65 0.79 -1.78 -5.67
N LEU A 66 0.27 -1.86 -6.90
CA LEU A 66 0.32 -0.76 -7.86
C LEU A 66 -0.56 0.41 -7.42
N LEU A 67 -0.02 1.62 -7.57
CA LEU A 67 -0.68 2.90 -7.30
C LEU A 67 -1.16 3.61 -8.55
N ARG A 68 -0.78 3.14 -9.74
CA ARG A 68 -1.18 3.68 -11.04
C ARG A 68 -1.50 2.55 -12.01
N ASN A 69 -2.39 2.83 -12.97
CA ASN A 69 -2.60 1.95 -14.12
C ASN A 69 -1.39 2.04 -15.04
N MET A 70 -0.80 0.90 -15.39
CA MET A 70 0.38 0.83 -16.26
C MET A 70 0.06 0.13 -17.58
N ASP A 71 -0.68 -0.98 -17.53
CA ASP A 71 -1.05 -1.79 -18.69
C ASP A 71 -2.43 -2.46 -18.44
N PRO A 72 -3.54 -1.73 -18.56
CA PRO A 72 -4.87 -2.29 -18.38
C PRO A 72 -5.22 -3.32 -19.47
N PRO A 73 -5.91 -4.41 -19.13
CA PRO A 73 -6.46 -4.77 -17.82
C PRO A 73 -5.48 -5.54 -16.91
N LYS A 74 -4.24 -5.76 -17.36
CA LYS A 74 -3.25 -6.62 -16.67
C LYS A 74 -2.66 -5.94 -15.43
N LEU A 75 -2.26 -4.67 -15.54
CA LEU A 75 -1.60 -3.88 -14.50
C LEU A 75 -2.42 -2.64 -14.16
N CYS A 76 -3.43 -2.82 -13.33
CA CYS A 76 -4.29 -1.75 -12.83
C CYS A 76 -3.93 -1.34 -11.39
N ILE A 77 -4.41 -0.17 -10.97
CA ILE A 77 -4.36 0.26 -9.56
C ILE A 77 -4.92 -0.86 -8.67
N GLY A 78 -4.18 -1.18 -7.60
CA GLY A 78 -4.56 -2.24 -6.66
C GLY A 78 -4.07 -3.63 -7.05
N THR A 79 -3.48 -3.83 -8.24
CA THR A 79 -2.84 -5.11 -8.59
C THR A 79 -1.75 -5.43 -7.58
N ARG A 80 -1.82 -6.62 -6.98
CA ARG A 80 -0.85 -7.10 -6.01
C ARG A 80 0.22 -7.92 -6.70
N LEU A 81 1.47 -7.66 -6.32
CA LEU A 81 2.64 -8.28 -6.92
C LEU A 81 3.61 -8.74 -5.84
N CYS A 82 4.41 -9.75 -6.17
CA CYS A 82 5.53 -10.21 -5.34
C CYS A 82 6.84 -9.86 -6.03
N VAL A 83 7.69 -9.11 -5.37
CA VAL A 83 9.02 -8.71 -5.87
C VAL A 83 9.88 -9.95 -6.10
N LYS A 84 10.47 -10.04 -7.29
CA LYS A 84 11.37 -11.14 -7.69
C LYS A 84 12.81 -10.67 -7.88
N ASN A 85 12.99 -9.47 -8.41
CA ASN A 85 14.30 -8.87 -8.59
C ASN A 85 14.23 -7.36 -8.38
N LEU A 86 15.30 -6.78 -7.87
CA LEU A 86 15.42 -5.36 -7.55
C LEU A 86 16.62 -4.78 -8.28
N MET A 87 16.36 -3.95 -9.27
CA MET A 87 17.37 -3.23 -10.06
C MET A 87 17.23 -1.71 -9.84
N PRO A 88 18.23 -0.89 -10.16
CA PRO A 88 18.20 0.55 -9.89
C PRO A 88 17.00 1.28 -10.48
N ASN A 89 16.56 0.91 -11.68
CA ASN A 89 15.50 1.60 -12.41
C ASN A 89 14.31 0.73 -12.78
N VAL A 90 14.33 -0.55 -12.43
CA VAL A 90 13.27 -1.51 -12.74
C VAL A 90 13.10 -2.50 -11.58
N ILE A 91 11.86 -2.77 -11.22
CA ILE A 91 11.49 -3.85 -10.31
C ILE A 91 10.85 -4.96 -11.13
N GLU A 92 11.38 -6.18 -11.06
CA GLU A 92 10.71 -7.35 -11.60
C GLU A 92 9.83 -7.98 -10.53
N ALA A 93 8.58 -8.23 -10.86
CA ALA A 93 7.62 -8.79 -9.94
C ALA A 93 6.67 -9.78 -10.61
N ALA A 94 6.17 -10.74 -9.85
CA ALA A 94 5.14 -11.67 -10.28
C ALA A 94 3.75 -11.18 -9.83
N ILE A 95 2.78 -11.21 -10.73
CA ILE A 95 1.40 -10.83 -10.46
C ILE A 95 0.74 -11.89 -9.56
N LEU A 96 0.09 -11.44 -8.47
CA LEU A 96 -0.58 -12.33 -7.52
C LEU A 96 -2.09 -12.38 -7.70
N THR A 97 -2.69 -11.39 -8.36
CA THR A 97 -4.15 -11.23 -8.46
C THR A 97 -4.58 -11.00 -9.91
N GLY A 98 -5.86 -11.29 -10.21
CA GLY A 98 -6.43 -11.06 -11.53
C GLY A 98 -6.18 -12.19 -12.54
N LYS A 99 -6.54 -11.93 -13.81
CA LYS A 99 -6.44 -12.90 -14.90
C LYS A 99 -5.00 -13.24 -15.28
N ALA A 100 -4.08 -12.30 -15.07
CA ALA A 100 -2.65 -12.44 -15.37
C ALA A 100 -1.82 -12.98 -14.18
N LYS A 101 -2.48 -13.63 -13.20
CA LYS A 101 -1.79 -14.22 -12.04
C LYS A 101 -0.72 -15.21 -12.47
N GLY A 102 0.49 -15.01 -11.95
CA GLY A 102 1.68 -15.82 -12.23
C GLY A 102 2.61 -15.21 -13.28
N ASP A 103 2.14 -14.24 -14.07
CA ASP A 103 2.98 -13.56 -15.04
C ASP A 103 4.05 -12.69 -14.35
N TYR A 104 5.20 -12.61 -14.98
CA TYR A 104 6.27 -11.70 -14.60
C TYR A 104 6.10 -10.36 -15.32
N VAL A 105 6.37 -9.29 -14.61
CA VAL A 105 6.27 -7.93 -15.14
C VAL A 105 7.42 -7.06 -14.65
N SER A 106 7.81 -6.11 -15.48
CA SER A 106 8.82 -5.10 -15.17
C SER A 106 8.14 -3.77 -14.87
N ILE A 107 8.42 -3.21 -13.71
CA ILE A 107 7.85 -1.95 -13.23
C ILE A 107 8.96 -0.90 -13.26
N PRO A 108 8.90 0.10 -14.15
CA PRO A 108 9.84 1.21 -14.16
C PRO A 108 9.45 2.30 -13.17
N ARG A 109 10.37 3.23 -12.93
CA ARG A 109 10.04 4.50 -12.30
C ARG A 109 9.22 5.35 -13.27
N ILE A 110 8.18 5.99 -12.77
CA ILE A 110 7.35 6.90 -13.56
C ILE A 110 7.17 8.23 -12.83
N PRO A 111 7.03 9.35 -13.56
CA PRO A 111 6.65 10.61 -12.96
C PRO A 111 5.17 10.59 -12.54
N MET A 112 4.91 11.06 -11.32
CA MET A 112 3.55 11.14 -10.76
C MET A 112 3.34 12.52 -10.16
N ILE A 113 2.16 13.10 -10.41
CA ILE A 113 1.71 14.39 -9.86
C ILE A 113 0.54 14.09 -8.92
N PRO A 114 0.57 14.51 -7.64
CA PRO A 114 -0.57 14.40 -6.73
C PRO A 114 -1.69 15.36 -7.15
N MET A 115 -2.95 14.96 -6.96
CA MET A 115 -4.10 15.79 -7.32
C MET A 115 -4.59 16.71 -6.18
N ASP A 116 -4.21 16.40 -4.95
CA ASP A 116 -4.79 17.01 -3.74
C ASP A 116 -3.83 18.00 -3.07
N MET A 117 -2.95 18.64 -3.86
CA MET A 117 -1.98 19.60 -3.34
C MET A 117 -2.27 21.01 -3.89
N PRO A 118 -1.99 22.07 -3.10
CA PRO A 118 -2.19 23.45 -3.54
C PRO A 118 -1.17 23.94 -4.58
N PHE A 119 -0.18 23.13 -4.90
CA PHE A 119 0.83 23.36 -5.92
C PHE A 119 1.19 22.04 -6.62
N ASP A 120 1.67 22.14 -7.85
CA ASP A 120 2.03 20.99 -8.64
C ASP A 120 3.50 20.61 -8.45
N PHE A 121 3.75 19.43 -7.88
CA PHE A 121 5.07 18.83 -7.88
C PHE A 121 5.03 17.44 -8.54
N LYS A 122 6.15 17.05 -9.08
CA LYS A 122 6.33 15.78 -9.76
C LYS A 122 7.30 14.90 -8.97
N ARG A 123 6.84 13.71 -8.61
CA ARG A 123 7.65 12.67 -7.97
C ARG A 123 7.99 11.57 -8.98
N LEU A 124 9.28 11.39 -9.28
CA LEU A 124 9.77 10.27 -10.06
C LEU A 124 10.13 9.11 -9.12
N GLN A 125 9.28 8.08 -9.08
CA GLN A 125 9.45 6.91 -8.21
C GLN A 125 8.75 5.70 -8.83
N PHE A 126 9.02 4.51 -8.31
CA PHE A 126 8.22 3.33 -8.63
C PHE A 126 6.78 3.52 -8.14
N PRO A 127 5.76 3.28 -9.00
CA PRO A 127 4.35 3.48 -8.65
C PRO A 127 3.81 2.36 -7.76
N VAL A 128 4.52 2.02 -6.71
CA VAL A 128 4.19 0.91 -5.80
C VAL A 128 4.34 1.31 -4.34
N ARG A 129 3.70 0.54 -3.48
CA ARG A 129 3.90 0.57 -2.03
C ARG A 129 3.85 -0.85 -1.47
N LEU A 130 4.35 -1.05 -0.26
CA LEU A 130 4.17 -2.29 0.47
C LEU A 130 2.69 -2.61 0.67
N ALA A 131 2.36 -3.88 0.66
CA ALA A 131 0.99 -4.36 0.74
C ALA A 131 0.88 -5.74 1.44
N PHE A 132 1.67 -5.97 2.47
CA PHE A 132 1.44 -7.08 3.40
C PHE A 132 0.20 -6.82 4.23
N ALA A 133 0.07 -5.59 4.73
CA ALA A 133 -1.11 -5.10 5.42
C ALA A 133 -1.90 -4.12 4.55
N ILE A 134 -3.21 -4.12 4.71
CA ILE A 134 -4.12 -3.20 4.03
C ILE A 134 -5.22 -2.77 5.00
N THR A 135 -5.74 -1.57 4.79
CA THR A 135 -6.91 -1.13 5.55
C THR A 135 -8.14 -1.92 5.14
N ILE A 136 -9.06 -2.11 6.07
CA ILE A 136 -10.32 -2.84 5.88
C ILE A 136 -11.08 -2.35 4.64
N ASN A 137 -11.12 -1.04 4.42
CA ASN A 137 -11.86 -0.43 3.32
C ASN A 137 -11.25 -0.70 1.94
N LYS A 138 -9.95 -0.99 1.88
CA LYS A 138 -9.23 -1.32 0.64
C LYS A 138 -9.10 -2.82 0.40
N GLY A 139 -9.48 -3.63 1.37
CA GLY A 139 -9.51 -5.08 1.25
C GLY A 139 -10.62 -5.52 0.32
N GLN A 140 -10.28 -6.04 -0.85
CA GLN A 140 -11.20 -6.81 -1.69
C GLN A 140 -11.19 -8.26 -1.23
N SER A 141 -12.08 -9.11 -1.77
CA SER A 141 -12.16 -10.53 -1.44
C SER A 141 -10.78 -11.19 -1.35
N LEU A 142 -10.42 -11.63 -0.16
CA LEU A 142 -9.13 -12.24 0.15
C LEU A 142 -9.30 -13.75 0.29
N ARG A 143 -8.28 -14.49 -0.12
CA ARG A 143 -8.25 -15.94 0.10
C ARG A 143 -7.99 -16.29 1.57
N VAL A 144 -7.13 -15.52 2.22
CA VAL A 144 -6.79 -15.62 3.65
C VAL A 144 -6.60 -14.22 4.18
N ALA A 145 -7.13 -13.92 5.36
CA ALA A 145 -6.93 -12.62 6.02
C ALA A 145 -6.59 -12.79 7.49
N GLY A 146 -5.64 -11.99 7.95
CA GLY A 146 -5.39 -11.72 9.36
C GLY A 146 -5.96 -10.34 9.71
N ILE A 147 -6.73 -10.25 10.78
CA ILE A 147 -7.24 -8.99 11.33
C ILE A 147 -6.44 -8.70 12.61
N ASN A 148 -5.76 -7.57 12.64
CA ASN A 148 -5.11 -7.08 13.84
C ASN A 148 -6.04 -6.10 14.57
N LEU A 149 -6.42 -6.43 15.80
CA LEU A 149 -7.31 -5.67 16.68
C LEU A 149 -6.56 -5.15 17.92
N GLU A 150 -5.23 -4.92 17.84
CA GLU A 150 -4.50 -4.16 18.87
C GLU A 150 -5.17 -2.81 19.11
N THR A 151 -5.64 -2.17 18.04
CA THR A 151 -6.56 -1.04 18.13
C THR A 151 -7.98 -1.53 17.95
N PRO A 152 -8.86 -1.38 18.94
CA PRO A 152 -10.25 -1.82 18.84
C PRO A 152 -11.00 -1.13 17.69
N CYS A 153 -12.03 -1.81 17.18
CA CYS A 153 -12.96 -1.19 16.23
C CYS A 153 -13.60 0.07 16.85
N PHE A 154 -13.73 1.12 16.06
CA PHE A 154 -14.26 2.42 16.48
C PHE A 154 -15.45 2.91 15.64
N SER A 155 -15.82 2.19 14.60
CA SER A 155 -16.89 2.57 13.67
C SER A 155 -17.94 1.47 13.54
N HIS A 156 -19.17 1.89 13.17
CA HIS A 156 -20.27 0.98 12.90
C HIS A 156 -19.91 -0.08 11.87
N SER A 157 -20.26 -1.32 12.15
CA SER A 157 -20.05 -2.49 11.30
C SER A 157 -18.60 -2.75 10.84
N GLN A 158 -17.61 -2.06 11.40
CA GLN A 158 -16.21 -2.17 10.99
C GLN A 158 -15.68 -3.61 11.12
N LEU A 159 -15.98 -4.29 12.23
CA LEU A 159 -15.60 -5.68 12.45
C LEU A 159 -16.30 -6.62 11.44
N TYR A 160 -17.58 -6.39 11.17
CA TYR A 160 -18.33 -7.17 10.19
C TYR A 160 -17.70 -7.04 8.79
N VAL A 161 -17.40 -5.82 8.37
CA VAL A 161 -16.74 -5.56 7.08
C VAL A 161 -15.38 -6.25 7.02
N ALA A 162 -14.59 -6.22 8.10
CA ALA A 162 -13.30 -6.90 8.17
C ALA A 162 -13.46 -8.42 8.01
N CYS A 163 -14.36 -9.04 8.75
CA CYS A 163 -14.61 -10.48 8.69
C CYS A 163 -15.17 -10.93 7.34
N SER A 164 -15.98 -10.10 6.69
CA SER A 164 -16.58 -10.40 5.37
C SER A 164 -15.59 -10.40 4.21
N ARG A 165 -14.31 -10.01 4.43
CA ARG A 165 -13.28 -10.01 3.39
C ARG A 165 -12.82 -11.42 2.98
N VAL A 166 -13.15 -12.44 3.74
CA VAL A 166 -12.86 -13.85 3.42
C VAL A 166 -14.15 -14.64 3.25
N GLY A 167 -14.12 -15.63 2.37
CA GLY A 167 -15.30 -16.46 2.08
C GLY A 167 -15.58 -17.56 3.11
N THR A 168 -14.62 -17.90 3.97
CA THR A 168 -14.76 -18.98 4.96
C THR A 168 -14.04 -18.64 6.26
N LEU A 169 -14.63 -19.07 7.39
CA LEU A 169 -14.03 -18.87 8.72
C LEU A 169 -12.66 -19.54 8.88
N LYS A 170 -12.41 -20.64 8.18
CA LYS A 170 -11.11 -21.35 8.23
C LYS A 170 -9.94 -20.52 7.67
N GLN A 171 -10.22 -19.46 6.95
CA GLN A 171 -9.24 -18.58 6.31
C GLN A 171 -9.13 -17.21 7.00
N LEU A 172 -9.83 -17.04 8.13
CA LEU A 172 -9.83 -15.83 8.93
C LEU A 172 -9.04 -16.05 10.22
N TYR A 173 -8.04 -15.22 10.44
CA TYR A 173 -7.26 -15.18 11.67
C TYR A 173 -7.48 -13.82 12.34
N ILE A 174 -7.77 -13.82 13.63
CA ILE A 174 -8.02 -12.60 14.39
C ILE A 174 -7.01 -12.53 15.54
N HIS A 175 -6.25 -11.47 15.58
CA HIS A 175 -5.40 -11.13 16.70
C HIS A 175 -6.08 -10.06 17.55
N ALA A 176 -6.48 -10.42 18.76
CA ALA A 176 -7.01 -9.52 19.78
C ALA A 176 -6.18 -9.76 21.06
N PRO A 177 -5.43 -8.77 21.57
CA PRO A 177 -4.51 -8.97 22.70
C PRO A 177 -5.19 -9.57 23.94
N ASP A 178 -6.41 -9.10 24.24
CA ASP A 178 -7.19 -9.54 25.40
C ASP A 178 -8.10 -10.76 25.11
N GLY A 179 -7.98 -11.37 23.92
CA GLY A 179 -8.86 -12.43 23.47
C GLY A 179 -10.32 -12.01 23.27
N LYS A 180 -10.61 -10.71 23.38
CA LYS A 180 -11.96 -10.13 23.26
C LYS A 180 -11.94 -8.94 22.32
N THR A 181 -13.05 -8.72 21.60
CA THR A 181 -13.28 -7.55 20.79
C THR A 181 -14.73 -7.10 20.86
N ARG A 182 -15.00 -5.89 20.43
CA ARG A 182 -16.36 -5.33 20.35
C ARG A 182 -16.77 -5.15 18.91
N ASN A 183 -18.00 -5.47 18.60
CA ASN A 183 -18.65 -4.97 17.40
C ASN A 183 -19.40 -3.68 17.78
N ILE A 184 -19.17 -2.60 17.01
CA ILE A 184 -19.83 -1.32 17.24
C ILE A 184 -21.02 -1.25 16.29
N VAL A 185 -22.20 -1.00 16.87
CA VAL A 185 -23.46 -0.83 16.14
C VAL A 185 -24.09 0.48 16.57
N TYR A 186 -24.34 1.36 15.62
CA TYR A 186 -25.05 2.62 15.90
C TYR A 186 -26.54 2.36 15.91
N PRO A 187 -27.28 2.73 16.98
CA PRO A 187 -28.72 2.49 17.08
C PRO A 187 -29.49 3.06 15.88
N ASN A 188 -29.13 4.24 15.42
CA ASN A 188 -29.78 4.91 14.28
C ASN A 188 -29.58 4.22 12.92
N ALA A 189 -28.70 3.20 12.83
CA ALA A 189 -28.50 2.40 11.63
C ALA A 189 -29.34 1.13 11.61
N LEU A 190 -30.16 0.91 12.65
CA LEU A 190 -31.04 -0.25 12.81
C LEU A 190 -32.53 0.11 12.62
N CYS A 191 -32.83 1.36 12.33
CA CYS A 191 -34.18 1.87 12.10
C CYS A 191 -34.47 1.96 10.60
#